data_288180c23cc24b2eced1aa06cd96f07e
#
_entry.id   288180c23cc24b2eced1aa06cd96f07e
#
_cell.length_a   1.000
_cell.length_b   1.000
_cell.length_c   1.000
_cell.angle_alpha   90.00
_cell.angle_beta   90.00
_cell.angle_gamma   90.00
#
_symmetry.space_group_name_H-M   'P 1'
#
loop_
_entity.id
_entity.type
_entity.pdbx_description
1 polymer ?
#
loop_
_entity_poly.entity_id
_entity_poly.type
_entity_poly.pdbx_seq_one_letter_code
_entity_poly.pdbx_strand_id
1 'polypeptide(L)'
;PWLAGRPRALPRRRHVLMRAAHLAVCARVSMLLFFAVLGLYAPVYAAESSRVEETAAIVVGDQTIPPIVRTRMERTVAAIAAERMEGRPITTVSPSEEAEIIGAVFDRLLVGYTVTGVTVHPARRTEVEIHLAPWADTIQSVSVELAVEGMPSDVEALVRVDLADVGTVFSNALVGLPVAATDWAAGALKKSLTAYMEEHLPEFRADYDIDVDEAARVHLTVYPRLPVVRTVDLSMRSDTIPNVTLLARRPAMETAVNRLVGVPVAFVARHSTAFEQQLQAGVDDAPDFRRLHLTTRVTILPAERMVVMSRTDTTRYRLRLTGWLDIGHAAEHRTGERRDLRMRLHAGQMMSARDELYVETDAAPEDVRLAWRMGYARALLPRLTGDLRYDVSDARFSVAGCYEIHPRWLLRYEQWTDTGAWEWELRYKPHDFLSIAGLADRNDRWLRLIGHF
;
A
#
# COMPACT_ATOMS: atom_id res chain seq x y z
N PRO A 1 1.42 -45.76 9.94
CA PRO A 1 1.05 -47.16 9.97
C PRO A 1 0.33 -47.53 11.27
N TRP A 2 -0.80 -48.08 11.05
CA TRP A 2 -1.38 -49.20 11.81
C TRP A 2 -2.03 -48.86 13.15
N LEU A 3 -3.20 -49.11 13.34
CA LEU A 3 -4.34 -50.08 13.32
C LEU A 3 -5.10 -49.89 14.61
N ALA A 4 -6.33 -49.62 14.58
CA ALA A 4 -7.49 -50.51 14.53
C ALA A 4 -7.82 -51.24 15.85
N GLY A 5 -9.06 -51.09 16.30
CA GLY A 5 -9.66 -52.08 17.17
C GLY A 5 -10.85 -51.64 18.02
N ARG A 6 -12.05 -51.70 17.47
CA ARG A 6 -13.34 -51.93 18.14
C ARG A 6 -13.45 -53.44 18.52
N PRO A 7 -14.55 -53.94 19.07
CA PRO A 7 -15.56 -53.51 20.08
C PRO A 7 -15.96 -54.67 21.06
N ARG A 8 -17.04 -54.51 21.83
CA ARG A 8 -18.03 -55.55 22.31
C ARG A 8 -18.46 -55.30 23.76
N ALA A 9 -19.68 -55.01 24.04
CA ALA A 9 -20.96 -55.74 24.01
C ALA A 9 -21.29 -56.36 25.39
N LEU A 10 -22.46 -55.92 25.87
CA LEU A 10 -23.41 -56.37 26.88
C LEU A 10 -23.38 -57.88 27.23
N PRO A 11 -23.97 -58.36 28.41
CA PRO A 11 -25.41 -58.42 28.54
C PRO A 11 -26.04 -58.37 29.99
N ARG A 12 -27.29 -57.88 30.04
CA ARG A 12 -28.53 -58.49 30.57
C ARG A 12 -28.50 -59.41 31.81
N ARG A 13 -29.39 -59.12 32.79
CA ARG A 13 -30.63 -59.80 33.29
C ARG A 13 -30.77 -59.62 34.82
N ARG A 14 -31.92 -59.06 35.25
CA ARG A 14 -33.20 -59.65 35.67
C ARG A 14 -33.16 -60.31 37.04
N HIS A 15 -34.20 -59.93 37.80
CA HIS A 15 -34.93 -60.54 38.96
C HIS A 15 -34.53 -59.85 40.30
N VAL A 16 -35.43 -59.42 41.17
CA VAL A 16 -36.70 -60.03 41.60
C VAL A 16 -37.55 -58.93 42.25
N LEU A 17 -38.81 -58.89 41.84
CA LEU A 17 -39.95 -58.37 42.57
C LEU A 17 -40.21 -59.17 43.89
N MET A 18 -40.58 -58.46 44.92
CA MET A 18 -41.34 -58.80 46.11
C MET A 18 -40.67 -58.39 47.40
N ARG A 19 -41.07 -57.25 47.89
CA ARG A 19 -41.26 -56.89 49.30
C ARG A 19 -41.70 -55.43 49.43
N ALA A 20 -42.85 -55.16 48.85
CA ALA A 20 -43.43 -53.84 48.90
C ALA A 20 -44.87 -53.95 49.44
N ALA A 21 -45.06 -54.09 50.69
CA ALA A 21 -46.39 -53.91 51.26
C ALA A 21 -46.37 -53.40 52.74
N HIS A 22 -45.26 -53.37 53.45
CA HIS A 22 -45.29 -52.92 54.86
C HIS A 22 -44.48 -51.66 55.19
N LEU A 23 -43.85 -51.07 54.22
CA LEU A 23 -43.10 -49.77 54.37
C LEU A 23 -43.89 -48.52 53.90
N ALA A 24 -45.09 -48.73 53.30
CA ALA A 24 -45.87 -47.65 52.73
C ALA A 24 -46.75 -46.86 53.70
N VAL A 25 -47.00 -47.39 54.92
CA VAL A 25 -47.88 -46.72 55.90
C VAL A 25 -47.05 -45.87 56.88
N CYS A 26 -45.85 -46.27 57.28
CA CYS A 26 -45.01 -45.47 58.13
C CYS A 26 -44.37 -44.26 57.39
N ALA A 27 -44.12 -44.33 56.08
CA ALA A 27 -43.58 -43.22 55.26
C ALA A 27 -44.62 -42.11 55.06
N ARG A 28 -45.94 -42.42 55.05
CA ARG A 28 -46.94 -41.36 54.88
C ARG A 28 -47.19 -40.52 56.10
N VAL A 29 -47.05 -41.05 57.30
CA VAL A 29 -47.25 -40.29 58.54
C VAL A 29 -45.95 -39.42 58.85
N SER A 30 -44.75 -39.92 58.58
CA SER A 30 -43.51 -39.12 58.68
C SER A 30 -43.46 -38.01 57.66
N MET A 31 -44.02 -38.22 56.45
CA MET A 31 -43.95 -37.17 55.40
C MET A 31 -44.97 -36.05 55.67
N LEU A 32 -46.12 -36.32 56.31
CA LEU A 32 -47.07 -35.28 56.70
C LEU A 32 -46.57 -34.43 57.91
N LEU A 33 -45.82 -35.02 58.88
CA LEU A 33 -45.19 -34.28 59.95
C LEU A 33 -44.00 -33.47 59.46
N PHE A 34 -43.31 -33.99 58.47
CA PHE A 34 -42.16 -33.21 57.88
C PHE A 34 -42.66 -31.98 57.05
N PHE A 35 -43.79 -32.10 56.36
CA PHE A 35 -44.39 -30.97 55.66
C PHE A 35 -45.07 -29.94 56.58
N ALA A 36 -45.56 -30.35 57.75
CA ALA A 36 -46.13 -29.46 58.78
C ALA A 36 -45.05 -28.65 59.50
N VAL A 37 -43.82 -29.21 59.66
CA VAL A 37 -42.67 -28.48 60.25
C VAL A 37 -41.97 -27.61 59.22
N LEU A 38 -41.95 -28.01 57.91
CA LEU A 38 -41.45 -27.15 56.82
C LEU A 38 -42.38 -26.00 56.50
N GLY A 39 -43.69 -26.07 56.82
CA GLY A 39 -44.64 -24.97 56.59
C GLY A 39 -44.49 -23.80 57.58
N LEU A 40 -43.73 -23.98 58.69
CA LEU A 40 -43.44 -22.93 59.69
C LEU A 40 -42.10 -22.22 59.46
N TYR A 41 -41.26 -22.71 58.53
CA TYR A 41 -40.11 -22.01 58.01
C TYR A 41 -40.39 -21.54 56.59
N ALA A 42 -41.38 -20.71 56.40
CA ALA A 42 -41.41 -19.85 55.24
C ALA A 42 -40.18 -18.94 55.45
N PRO A 43 -39.13 -19.02 54.62
CA PRO A 43 -38.15 -17.94 54.62
C PRO A 43 -38.97 -16.70 54.36
N VAL A 44 -38.95 -15.75 55.27
CA VAL A 44 -39.23 -14.38 54.92
C VAL A 44 -38.15 -14.04 53.91
N TYR A 45 -38.51 -14.23 52.64
CA TYR A 45 -37.76 -13.54 51.59
C TYR A 45 -37.97 -12.08 51.94
N ALA A 46 -37.03 -11.52 52.65
CA ALA A 46 -36.80 -10.12 52.63
C ALA A 46 -36.78 -9.81 51.12
N ALA A 47 -37.78 -9.09 50.67
CA ALA A 47 -37.78 -8.58 49.28
C ALA A 47 -36.45 -7.88 49.12
N GLU A 48 -35.49 -8.57 48.48
CA GLU A 48 -34.26 -7.90 48.09
C GLU A 48 -34.73 -6.72 47.28
N SER A 49 -34.67 -5.56 47.89
CA SER A 49 -35.05 -4.30 47.24
C SER A 49 -34.21 -4.28 45.98
N SER A 50 -34.79 -4.52 44.84
CA SER A 50 -34.10 -4.50 43.56
C SER A 50 -33.37 -3.19 43.45
N ARG A 51 -32.04 -3.23 43.22
CA ARG A 51 -31.18 -2.05 43.15
C ARG A 51 -31.05 -1.65 41.70
N VAL A 52 -30.72 -0.40 41.48
CA VAL A 52 -30.31 0.11 40.18
C VAL A 52 -28.97 -0.53 39.83
N GLU A 53 -28.93 -1.30 38.75
CA GLU A 53 -27.72 -2.02 38.29
C GLU A 53 -27.02 -1.26 37.18
N GLU A 54 -27.78 -0.58 36.32
CA GLU A 54 -27.26 0.13 35.15
C GLU A 54 -28.11 1.38 34.91
N THR A 55 -27.46 2.43 34.39
CA THR A 55 -28.15 3.66 33.97
C THR A 55 -27.91 3.89 32.47
N ALA A 56 -28.99 4.19 31.76
CA ALA A 56 -28.95 4.59 30.36
C ALA A 56 -29.59 5.97 30.19
N ALA A 57 -29.17 6.71 29.19
CA ALA A 57 -29.77 8.01 28.89
C ALA A 57 -30.21 8.08 27.43
N ILE A 58 -31.34 8.78 27.20
CA ILE A 58 -31.85 9.13 25.88
C ILE A 58 -31.93 10.66 25.83
N VAL A 59 -31.33 11.20 24.76
CA VAL A 59 -31.40 12.67 24.51
C VAL A 59 -32.33 12.91 23.34
N VAL A 60 -33.37 13.72 23.60
CA VAL A 60 -34.38 14.14 22.62
C VAL A 60 -34.24 15.65 22.41
N GLY A 61 -34.10 16.09 21.18
CA GLY A 61 -34.03 17.50 20.83
C GLY A 61 -35.27 17.92 20.04
N ASP A 62 -35.68 19.16 20.21
CA ASP A 62 -36.73 19.79 19.39
C ASP A 62 -36.33 19.87 17.90
N GLN A 63 -35.02 19.85 17.63
CA GLN A 63 -34.42 19.77 16.30
C GLN A 63 -33.46 18.54 16.22
N THR A 64 -33.05 18.22 15.01
CA THR A 64 -32.14 17.09 14.81
C THR A 64 -30.76 17.35 15.41
N ILE A 65 -30.39 16.60 16.44
CA ILE A 65 -29.07 16.65 17.05
C ILE A 65 -28.15 15.67 16.27
N PRO A 66 -26.93 16.06 15.84
CA PRO A 66 -25.98 15.19 15.18
C PRO A 66 -25.75 13.90 16.00
N PRO A 67 -25.77 12.70 15.36
CA PRO A 67 -25.70 11.43 16.10
C PRO A 67 -24.48 11.29 17.00
N ILE A 68 -23.35 11.80 16.55
CA ILE A 68 -22.07 11.73 17.28
C ILE A 68 -22.09 12.59 18.55
N VAL A 69 -22.75 13.74 18.47
CA VAL A 69 -22.95 14.66 19.60
C VAL A 69 -23.98 14.11 20.55
N ARG A 70 -25.11 13.59 20.03
CA ARG A 70 -26.15 12.92 20.81
C ARG A 70 -25.56 11.80 21.65
N THR A 71 -24.78 10.89 21.05
CA THR A 71 -24.15 9.78 21.77
C THR A 71 -23.21 10.26 22.89
N ARG A 72 -22.52 11.39 22.69
CA ARG A 72 -21.69 11.98 23.73
C ARG A 72 -22.53 12.56 24.87
N MET A 73 -23.62 13.26 24.55
CA MET A 73 -24.56 13.79 25.52
C MET A 73 -25.17 12.66 26.35
N GLU A 74 -25.68 11.62 25.72
CA GLU A 74 -26.24 10.44 26.37
C GLU A 74 -25.25 9.78 27.34
N ARG A 75 -23.99 9.62 26.95
CA ARG A 75 -22.96 9.09 27.84
C ARG A 75 -22.67 9.98 29.03
N THR A 76 -22.69 11.30 28.84
CA THR A 76 -22.46 12.26 29.92
C THR A 76 -23.62 12.21 30.91
N VAL A 77 -24.86 12.21 30.44
CA VAL A 77 -26.06 12.07 31.28
C VAL A 77 -26.08 10.74 32.01
N ALA A 78 -25.78 9.63 31.31
CA ALA A 78 -25.70 8.30 31.91
C ALA A 78 -24.63 8.26 33.03
N ALA A 79 -23.47 8.89 32.84
CA ALA A 79 -22.43 8.97 33.87
C ALA A 79 -22.87 9.75 35.11
N ILE A 80 -23.56 10.90 34.92
CA ILE A 80 -24.14 11.68 36.02
C ILE A 80 -25.20 10.84 36.77
N ALA A 81 -26.06 10.19 36.04
CA ALA A 81 -27.12 9.31 36.56
C ALA A 81 -26.55 8.09 37.32
N ALA A 82 -25.51 7.48 36.81
CA ALA A 82 -24.80 6.36 37.43
C ALA A 82 -24.23 6.73 38.80
N GLU A 83 -23.50 7.86 38.87
CA GLU A 83 -22.90 8.33 40.11
C GLU A 83 -23.98 8.59 41.20
N ARG A 84 -25.17 8.97 40.78
CA ARG A 84 -26.23 9.31 41.71
C ARG A 84 -27.13 8.11 42.09
N MET A 85 -27.39 7.19 41.20
CA MET A 85 -28.45 6.19 41.36
C MET A 85 -27.95 4.75 41.43
N GLU A 86 -26.80 4.40 40.82
CA GLU A 86 -26.34 3.02 40.82
C GLU A 86 -26.03 2.51 42.25
N GLY A 87 -26.45 1.28 42.50
CA GLY A 87 -26.33 0.62 43.82
C GLY A 87 -27.40 0.98 44.81
N ARG A 88 -28.20 2.02 44.57
CA ARG A 88 -29.30 2.44 45.48
C ARG A 88 -30.54 1.54 45.27
N PRO A 89 -31.31 1.29 46.32
CA PRO A 89 -32.61 0.61 46.19
C PRO A 89 -33.56 1.42 45.31
N ILE A 90 -34.21 0.80 44.33
CA ILE A 90 -35.15 1.47 43.42
C ILE A 90 -36.23 2.25 44.16
N THR A 91 -36.69 1.71 45.27
CA THR A 91 -37.71 2.38 46.11
C THR A 91 -37.26 3.65 46.80
N THR A 92 -35.98 3.93 46.89
CA THR A 92 -35.41 5.14 47.52
C THR A 92 -35.01 6.21 46.48
N VAL A 93 -35.12 5.90 45.20
CA VAL A 93 -34.88 6.85 44.10
C VAL A 93 -36.14 7.68 43.89
N SER A 94 -36.09 8.97 44.17
CA SER A 94 -37.16 9.94 43.88
C SER A 94 -37.01 10.43 42.43
N PRO A 95 -37.92 10.03 41.49
CA PRO A 95 -37.76 10.42 40.09
C PRO A 95 -37.70 11.91 39.84
N SER A 96 -38.52 12.67 40.57
CA SER A 96 -38.60 14.15 40.43
C SER A 96 -37.36 14.88 40.99
N GLU A 97 -36.84 14.44 42.13
CA GLU A 97 -35.66 15.01 42.75
C GLU A 97 -34.39 14.72 41.93
N GLU A 98 -34.22 13.44 41.46
CA GLU A 98 -33.09 13.09 40.61
C GLU A 98 -33.17 13.76 39.23
N ALA A 99 -34.37 13.94 38.67
CA ALA A 99 -34.56 14.65 37.40
C ALA A 99 -34.15 16.14 37.53
N GLU A 100 -34.52 16.82 38.61
CA GLU A 100 -34.13 18.20 38.85
C GLU A 100 -32.62 18.36 39.00
N ILE A 101 -31.99 17.46 39.78
CA ILE A 101 -30.54 17.51 40.01
C ILE A 101 -29.76 17.18 38.72
N ILE A 102 -30.13 16.09 38.01
CA ILE A 102 -29.47 15.70 36.75
C ILE A 102 -29.62 16.82 35.71
N GLY A 103 -30.83 17.38 35.58
CA GLY A 103 -31.11 18.49 34.70
C GLY A 103 -30.24 19.71 35.00
N ALA A 104 -30.19 20.13 36.26
CA ALA A 104 -29.40 21.29 36.70
C ALA A 104 -27.87 21.07 36.51
N VAL A 105 -27.36 19.88 36.75
CA VAL A 105 -25.94 19.54 36.53
C VAL A 105 -25.64 19.54 35.05
N PHE A 106 -26.47 18.88 34.23
CA PHE A 106 -26.26 18.77 32.80
C PHE A 106 -26.39 20.14 32.10
N ASP A 107 -27.36 20.94 32.44
CA ASP A 107 -27.56 22.30 31.89
C ASP A 107 -26.33 23.20 32.10
N ARG A 108 -25.62 23.06 33.23
CA ARG A 108 -24.38 23.79 33.49
C ARG A 108 -23.20 23.33 32.67
N LEU A 109 -23.21 22.07 32.22
CA LEU A 109 -22.15 21.48 31.37
C LEU A 109 -22.43 21.71 29.90
N LEU A 110 -23.67 21.97 29.54
CA LEU A 110 -24.14 22.04 28.16
C LEU A 110 -24.03 23.49 27.64
N VAL A 111 -23.42 23.63 26.47
CA VAL A 111 -23.35 24.89 25.74
C VAL A 111 -24.13 24.78 24.45
N GLY A 112 -24.91 25.79 24.11
CA GLY A 112 -25.68 25.83 22.86
C GLY A 112 -27.07 25.20 22.95
N TYR A 113 -27.42 24.57 24.07
CA TYR A 113 -28.74 24.01 24.35
C TYR A 113 -29.20 24.36 25.76
N THR A 114 -30.51 24.35 25.96
CA THR A 114 -31.15 24.47 27.29
C THR A 114 -31.89 23.18 27.55
N VAL A 115 -31.81 22.66 28.79
CA VAL A 115 -32.60 21.51 29.23
C VAL A 115 -34.03 21.96 29.46
N THR A 116 -34.98 21.49 28.67
CA THR A 116 -36.42 21.83 28.77
C THR A 116 -37.19 20.85 29.63
N GLY A 117 -36.68 19.63 29.83
CA GLY A 117 -37.31 18.63 30.67
C GLY A 117 -36.41 17.44 30.92
N VAL A 118 -36.56 16.80 32.07
CA VAL A 118 -35.89 15.54 32.41
C VAL A 118 -36.90 14.59 33.00
N THR A 119 -36.90 13.35 32.55
CA THR A 119 -37.76 12.29 33.10
C THR A 119 -36.88 11.10 33.49
N VAL A 120 -37.04 10.61 34.71
CA VAL A 120 -36.30 9.46 35.23
C VAL A 120 -37.26 8.30 35.43
N HIS A 121 -36.92 7.15 34.85
CA HIS A 121 -37.68 5.89 34.98
C HIS A 121 -36.87 4.90 35.82
N PRO A 122 -37.10 4.88 37.18
CA PRO A 122 -36.31 3.98 38.05
C PRO A 122 -36.66 2.52 37.78
N ALA A 123 -35.62 1.75 37.44
CA ALA A 123 -35.70 0.29 37.23
C ALA A 123 -34.36 -0.34 37.56
N ARG A 124 -34.19 -1.64 37.42
CA ARG A 124 -32.81 -2.28 37.47
C ARG A 124 -31.91 -1.64 36.46
N ARG A 125 -32.42 -1.41 35.25
CA ARG A 125 -31.81 -0.52 34.25
C ARG A 125 -32.63 0.77 34.22
N THR A 126 -32.14 1.78 34.93
CA THR A 126 -32.79 3.07 35.00
C THR A 126 -32.55 3.85 33.71
N GLU A 127 -33.62 4.39 33.14
CA GLU A 127 -33.57 5.21 31.93
C GLU A 127 -33.83 6.68 32.28
N VAL A 128 -32.98 7.54 31.75
CA VAL A 128 -33.09 9.02 31.93
C VAL A 128 -33.29 9.63 30.56
N GLU A 129 -34.48 10.22 30.36
CA GLU A 129 -34.81 10.95 29.13
C GLU A 129 -34.64 12.44 29.36
N ILE A 130 -33.83 13.12 28.51
CA ILE A 130 -33.60 14.57 28.58
C ILE A 130 -34.04 15.21 27.28
N HIS A 131 -34.85 16.27 27.42
CA HIS A 131 -35.33 17.11 26.35
C HIS A 131 -34.48 18.38 26.26
N LEU A 132 -34.02 18.71 25.03
CA LEU A 132 -33.15 19.85 24.76
C LEU A 132 -33.74 20.76 23.69
N ALA A 133 -33.62 22.09 23.92
CA ALA A 133 -33.90 23.10 22.90
C ALA A 133 -32.63 23.89 22.56
N PRO A 134 -32.35 24.17 21.29
CA PRO A 134 -31.17 24.95 20.88
C PRO A 134 -31.34 26.43 21.24
N TRP A 135 -30.24 27.12 21.56
CA TRP A 135 -30.27 28.56 21.94
C TRP A 135 -30.46 29.50 20.76
N ALA A 136 -29.99 29.10 19.56
CA ALA A 136 -29.98 29.96 18.39
C ALA A 136 -30.04 29.08 17.12
N ASP A 137 -29.81 29.72 15.96
CA ASP A 137 -29.77 29.04 14.68
C ASP A 137 -28.72 27.92 14.64
N THR A 138 -29.06 26.85 13.92
CA THR A 138 -28.23 25.69 13.76
C THR A 138 -27.49 25.72 12.42
N ILE A 139 -26.32 25.09 12.36
CA ILE A 139 -25.48 24.97 11.16
C ILE A 139 -26.28 24.20 10.10
N GLN A 140 -26.52 24.83 8.95
CA GLN A 140 -27.29 24.23 7.85
C GLN A 140 -26.42 23.46 6.86
N SER A 141 -25.18 23.89 6.64
CA SER A 141 -24.28 23.27 5.67
C SER A 141 -22.83 23.33 6.13
N VAL A 142 -22.04 22.39 5.61
CA VAL A 142 -20.60 22.29 5.88
C VAL A 142 -19.85 22.23 4.57
N SER A 143 -18.85 23.08 4.42
CA SER A 143 -17.88 23.04 3.33
C SER A 143 -16.48 22.69 3.88
N VAL A 144 -15.73 21.85 3.18
CA VAL A 144 -14.38 21.44 3.58
C VAL A 144 -13.37 21.91 2.53
N GLU A 145 -12.43 22.72 2.96
CA GLU A 145 -11.28 23.14 2.17
C GLU A 145 -10.06 22.30 2.58
N LEU A 146 -9.58 21.45 1.66
CA LEU A 146 -8.46 20.57 1.92
C LEU A 146 -7.15 21.19 1.44
N ALA A 147 -6.22 21.39 2.35
CA ALA A 147 -4.83 21.76 2.10
C ALA A 147 -3.90 20.58 2.40
N VAL A 148 -3.00 20.26 1.48
CA VAL A 148 -1.98 19.21 1.67
C VAL A 148 -0.62 19.89 1.75
N GLU A 149 -0.06 19.98 2.94
CA GLU A 149 1.10 20.82 3.18
C GLU A 149 2.40 20.18 2.67
N GLY A 150 3.17 20.95 1.90
CA GLY A 150 4.49 20.56 1.42
C GLY A 150 4.50 19.47 0.35
N MET A 151 3.34 19.13 -0.24
CA MET A 151 3.25 18.09 -1.25
C MET A 151 3.10 18.67 -2.66
N PRO A 152 3.64 18.00 -3.69
CA PRO A 152 3.42 18.38 -5.08
C PRO A 152 1.98 18.08 -5.51
N SER A 153 1.53 18.77 -6.56
CA SER A 153 0.13 18.73 -7.04
C SER A 153 -0.38 17.34 -7.46
N ASP A 154 0.50 16.48 -7.93
CA ASP A 154 0.19 15.10 -8.29
C ASP A 154 -0.08 14.22 -7.05
N VAL A 155 0.71 14.39 -5.99
CA VAL A 155 0.46 13.77 -4.67
C VAL A 155 -0.83 14.33 -4.06
N GLU A 156 -1.00 15.65 -4.10
CA GLU A 156 -2.21 16.31 -3.61
C GLU A 156 -3.48 15.78 -4.30
N ALA A 157 -3.43 15.54 -5.62
CA ALA A 157 -4.54 14.97 -6.36
C ALA A 157 -4.93 13.56 -5.86
N LEU A 158 -3.95 12.71 -5.57
CA LEU A 158 -4.19 11.37 -5.00
C LEU A 158 -4.75 11.44 -3.59
N VAL A 159 -4.22 12.33 -2.74
CA VAL A 159 -4.74 12.56 -1.39
C VAL A 159 -6.20 13.04 -1.43
N ARG A 160 -6.56 13.93 -2.38
CA ARG A 160 -7.94 14.37 -2.59
C ARG A 160 -8.89 13.23 -3.00
N VAL A 161 -8.40 12.28 -3.77
CA VAL A 161 -9.17 11.08 -4.13
C VAL A 161 -9.38 10.19 -2.92
N ASP A 162 -8.33 9.94 -2.11
CA ASP A 162 -8.42 9.12 -0.92
C ASP A 162 -9.32 9.74 0.17
N LEU A 163 -9.43 11.07 0.21
CA LEU A 163 -10.26 11.83 1.16
C LEU A 163 -11.55 12.38 0.54
N ALA A 164 -12.04 11.81 -0.56
CA ALA A 164 -13.22 12.34 -1.27
C ALA A 164 -14.45 12.50 -0.38
N ASP A 165 -14.65 11.58 0.56
CA ASP A 165 -15.81 11.55 1.46
C ASP A 165 -15.56 12.19 2.84
N VAL A 166 -14.42 12.86 3.05
CA VAL A 166 -14.10 13.47 4.36
C VAL A 166 -15.13 14.52 4.78
N GLY A 167 -15.79 15.17 3.84
CA GLY A 167 -16.88 16.13 4.09
C GLY A 167 -18.04 15.50 4.86
N THR A 168 -18.30 14.20 4.70
CA THR A 168 -19.38 13.51 5.42
C THR A 168 -19.08 13.38 6.91
N VAL A 169 -17.80 13.25 7.30
CA VAL A 169 -17.38 13.19 8.70
C VAL A 169 -17.75 14.50 9.43
N PHE A 170 -17.47 15.64 8.78
CA PHE A 170 -17.80 16.96 9.33
C PHE A 170 -19.31 17.23 9.26
N SER A 171 -19.97 16.91 8.16
CA SER A 171 -21.42 17.10 8.04
C SER A 171 -22.20 16.31 9.08
N ASN A 172 -21.82 15.04 9.33
CA ASN A 172 -22.45 14.19 10.34
C ASN A 172 -22.24 14.69 11.79
N ALA A 173 -21.23 15.51 12.01
CA ALA A 173 -20.91 16.05 13.33
C ALA A 173 -21.44 17.47 13.56
N LEU A 174 -21.59 18.28 12.51
CA LEU A 174 -21.86 19.71 12.62
C LEU A 174 -23.24 20.13 12.14
N VAL A 175 -23.82 19.48 11.12
CA VAL A 175 -25.13 19.87 10.60
C VAL A 175 -26.20 19.63 11.66
N GLY A 176 -27.00 20.68 11.94
CA GLY A 176 -28.00 20.68 12.98
C GLY A 176 -27.48 21.06 14.38
N LEU A 177 -26.18 21.34 14.53
CA LEU A 177 -25.60 21.78 15.79
C LEU A 177 -25.73 23.32 15.94
N PRO A 178 -26.11 23.86 17.09
CA PRO A 178 -26.02 25.27 17.35
C PRO A 178 -24.58 25.78 17.26
N VAL A 179 -24.37 26.98 16.73
CA VAL A 179 -23.05 27.60 16.59
C VAL A 179 -22.28 27.59 17.93
N ALA A 180 -22.92 27.91 19.01
CA ALA A 180 -22.33 27.92 20.36
C ALA A 180 -21.90 26.50 20.85
N ALA A 181 -22.42 25.46 20.27
CA ALA A 181 -22.12 24.06 20.66
C ALA A 181 -20.92 23.44 19.89
N THR A 182 -20.30 24.17 18.97
CA THR A 182 -19.22 23.66 18.11
C THR A 182 -18.04 23.13 18.92
N ASP A 183 -17.60 23.85 19.94
CA ASP A 183 -16.51 23.44 20.84
C ASP A 183 -16.84 22.16 21.61
N TRP A 184 -18.12 21.94 21.92
CA TRP A 184 -18.58 20.74 22.61
C TRP A 184 -18.48 19.49 21.70
N ALA A 185 -18.68 19.67 20.40
CA ALA A 185 -18.51 18.62 19.38
C ALA A 185 -17.05 18.31 19.05
N ALA A 186 -16.12 19.26 19.25
CA ALA A 186 -14.73 19.17 18.81
C ALA A 186 -14.03 17.86 19.21
N GLY A 187 -14.20 17.41 20.45
CA GLY A 187 -13.58 16.16 20.92
C GLY A 187 -14.12 14.90 20.24
N ALA A 188 -15.41 14.86 19.90
CA ALA A 188 -16.03 13.76 19.19
C ALA A 188 -15.61 13.78 17.71
N LEU A 189 -15.60 14.97 17.10
CA LEU A 189 -15.18 15.21 15.73
C LEU A 189 -13.71 14.80 15.51
N LYS A 190 -12.81 15.21 16.41
CA LYS A 190 -11.39 14.83 16.36
C LYS A 190 -11.21 13.31 16.36
N LYS A 191 -11.98 12.60 17.20
CA LYS A 191 -11.93 11.13 17.25
C LYS A 191 -12.42 10.51 15.94
N SER A 192 -13.52 11.03 15.38
CA SER A 192 -14.07 10.51 14.12
C SER A 192 -13.16 10.79 12.93
N LEU A 193 -12.57 11.99 12.87
CA LEU A 193 -11.58 12.34 11.85
C LEU A 193 -10.34 11.45 11.97
N THR A 194 -9.83 11.21 13.19
CA THR A 194 -8.69 10.33 13.40
C THR A 194 -8.98 8.91 12.89
N ALA A 195 -10.14 8.35 13.22
CA ALA A 195 -10.53 7.03 12.75
C ALA A 195 -10.67 6.97 11.20
N TYR A 196 -11.28 8.00 10.61
CA TYR A 196 -11.41 8.14 9.17
C TYR A 196 -10.03 8.20 8.47
N MET A 197 -9.09 9.01 9.03
CA MET A 197 -7.73 9.11 8.51
C MET A 197 -6.97 7.80 8.63
N GLU A 198 -7.12 7.06 9.73
CA GLU A 198 -6.47 5.75 9.90
C GLU A 198 -6.98 4.70 8.90
N GLU A 199 -8.22 4.81 8.47
CA GLU A 199 -8.83 3.91 7.50
C GLU A 199 -8.46 4.26 6.05
N HIS A 200 -8.51 5.57 5.69
CA HIS A 200 -8.40 6.00 4.29
C HIS A 200 -7.01 6.55 3.93
N LEU A 201 -6.33 7.20 4.87
CA LEU A 201 -5.04 7.85 4.64
C LEU A 201 -4.10 7.72 5.85
N PRO A 202 -3.73 6.49 6.27
CA PRO A 202 -2.94 6.24 7.48
C PRO A 202 -1.53 6.84 7.43
N GLU A 203 -1.02 7.14 6.25
CA GLU A 203 0.32 7.70 6.03
C GLU A 203 0.40 9.21 6.32
N PHE A 204 -0.74 9.83 6.57
CA PHE A 204 -0.83 11.25 6.90
C PHE A 204 -1.53 11.46 8.24
N ARG A 205 -1.35 12.63 8.79
CA ARG A 205 -2.12 13.15 9.91
C ARG A 205 -2.87 14.37 9.44
N ALA A 206 -4.02 14.64 10.04
CA ALA A 206 -4.83 15.80 9.73
C ALA A 206 -4.99 16.67 10.96
N ASP A 207 -5.05 17.97 10.75
CA ASP A 207 -5.53 18.96 11.69
C ASP A 207 -6.58 19.81 11.00
N TYR A 208 -7.50 20.43 11.78
CA TYR A 208 -8.57 21.19 11.21
C TYR A 208 -8.89 22.42 12.05
N ASP A 209 -9.36 23.46 11.40
CA ASP A 209 -9.95 24.65 11.97
C ASP A 209 -11.35 24.86 11.40
N ILE A 210 -12.26 25.41 12.19
CA ILE A 210 -13.67 25.58 11.82
C ILE A 210 -14.08 27.03 12.01
N ASP A 211 -14.39 27.69 10.91
CA ASP A 211 -15.05 29.00 10.92
C ASP A 211 -16.56 28.79 10.78
N VAL A 212 -17.30 29.28 11.76
CA VAL A 212 -18.77 29.10 11.82
C VAL A 212 -19.49 30.43 11.76
N ASP A 213 -20.30 30.57 10.71
CA ASP A 213 -21.34 31.56 10.56
C ASP A 213 -22.70 30.83 10.40
N GLU A 214 -23.50 31.17 9.39
CA GLU A 214 -24.69 30.39 8.97
C GLU A 214 -24.31 29.04 8.34
N ALA A 215 -23.10 28.96 7.78
CA ALA A 215 -22.49 27.73 7.24
C ALA A 215 -21.13 27.50 7.90
N ALA A 216 -20.78 26.25 8.20
CA ALA A 216 -19.48 25.91 8.72
C ALA A 216 -18.48 25.73 7.58
N ARG A 217 -17.37 26.46 7.63
CA ARG A 217 -16.21 26.27 6.75
C ARG A 217 -15.11 25.56 7.54
N VAL A 218 -14.72 24.40 7.06
CA VAL A 218 -13.68 23.58 7.69
C VAL A 218 -12.41 23.69 6.86
N HIS A 219 -11.34 24.21 7.44
CA HIS A 219 -10.02 24.21 6.86
C HIS A 219 -9.28 22.97 7.35
N LEU A 220 -9.22 21.93 6.51
CA LEU A 220 -8.57 20.65 6.80
C LEU A 220 -7.16 20.68 6.24
N THR A 221 -6.15 20.63 7.11
CA THR A 221 -4.74 20.58 6.72
C THR A 221 -4.17 19.20 6.98
N VAL A 222 -3.52 18.61 5.96
CA VAL A 222 -2.99 17.25 6.00
C VAL A 222 -1.46 17.29 5.91
N TYR A 223 -0.80 16.57 6.80
CA TYR A 223 0.65 16.53 6.97
C TYR A 223 1.18 15.11 6.80
N PRO A 224 2.35 14.92 6.16
CA PRO A 224 2.96 13.59 6.03
C PRO A 224 3.41 13.02 7.38
N ARG A 225 3.26 11.69 7.54
CA ARG A 225 3.84 10.93 8.65
C ARG A 225 5.16 10.31 8.23
N LEU A 226 6.08 10.19 9.17
CA LEU A 226 7.33 9.47 8.97
C LEU A 226 7.08 7.95 8.92
N PRO A 227 7.88 7.17 8.16
CA PRO A 227 9.03 7.63 7.37
C PRO A 227 8.62 8.23 6.01
N VAL A 228 9.37 9.25 5.58
CA VAL A 228 9.20 9.88 4.25
C VAL A 228 10.40 9.55 3.35
N VAL A 229 10.19 9.66 2.04
CA VAL A 229 11.29 9.57 1.07
C VAL A 229 12.26 10.72 1.28
N ARG A 230 13.52 10.42 1.52
CA ARG A 230 14.58 11.43 1.74
C ARG A 230 15.43 11.67 0.52
N THR A 231 15.74 10.61 -0.20
CA THR A 231 16.57 10.65 -1.41
C THR A 231 16.04 9.69 -2.45
N VAL A 232 16.30 9.99 -3.72
CA VAL A 232 15.92 9.13 -4.84
C VAL A 232 17.17 8.78 -5.66
N ASP A 233 17.44 7.49 -5.81
CA ASP A 233 18.45 6.96 -6.70
C ASP A 233 17.81 6.57 -8.04
N LEU A 234 18.15 7.28 -9.11
CA LEU A 234 17.63 7.00 -10.45
C LEU A 234 18.62 6.16 -11.26
N SER A 235 18.16 5.01 -11.73
CA SER A 235 18.88 4.14 -12.69
C SER A 235 18.11 4.11 -14.00
N MET A 236 18.73 4.58 -15.08
CA MET A 236 18.16 4.54 -16.44
C MET A 236 18.98 3.58 -17.29
N ARG A 237 18.31 2.63 -17.97
CA ARG A 237 18.96 1.57 -18.77
C ARG A 237 18.18 1.26 -20.04
N SER A 238 18.89 0.76 -21.03
CA SER A 238 18.32 0.17 -22.24
C SER A 238 19.14 -1.04 -22.69
N ASP A 239 18.47 -2.02 -23.27
CA ASP A 239 19.11 -3.15 -23.96
C ASP A 239 19.12 -2.97 -25.48
N THR A 240 18.34 -2.01 -25.99
CA THR A 240 18.13 -1.81 -27.43
C THR A 240 18.77 -0.54 -27.98
N ILE A 241 19.05 0.44 -27.13
CA ILE A 241 19.76 1.68 -27.50
C ILE A 241 20.93 1.95 -26.57
N PRO A 242 21.96 2.70 -27.00
CA PRO A 242 23.08 3.07 -26.14
C PRO A 242 22.60 3.85 -24.93
N ASN A 243 23.11 3.51 -23.73
CA ASN A 243 22.74 4.21 -22.49
C ASN A 243 23.13 5.71 -22.52
N VAL A 244 24.12 6.07 -23.31
CA VAL A 244 24.51 7.49 -23.51
C VAL A 244 23.36 8.32 -24.09
N THR A 245 22.48 7.74 -24.88
CA THR A 245 21.30 8.46 -25.42
C THR A 245 20.28 8.78 -24.34
N LEU A 246 20.24 8.02 -23.25
CA LEU A 246 19.37 8.27 -22.11
C LEU A 246 19.87 9.42 -21.23
N LEU A 247 21.17 9.75 -21.27
CA LEU A 247 21.75 10.83 -20.47
C LEU A 247 21.11 12.19 -20.76
N ALA A 248 20.70 12.43 -22.00
CA ALA A 248 20.01 13.67 -22.39
C ALA A 248 18.65 13.83 -21.67
N ARG A 249 18.00 12.74 -21.27
CA ARG A 249 16.71 12.72 -20.58
C ARG A 249 16.80 12.62 -19.06
N ARG A 250 17.99 12.29 -18.57
CA ARG A 250 18.22 12.10 -17.14
C ARG A 250 17.82 13.31 -16.28
N PRO A 251 18.15 14.57 -16.63
CA PRO A 251 17.77 15.71 -15.79
C PRO A 251 16.25 15.89 -15.66
N ALA A 252 15.51 15.67 -16.74
CA ALA A 252 14.04 15.76 -16.70
C ALA A 252 13.45 14.66 -15.80
N MET A 253 13.96 13.43 -15.91
CA MET A 253 13.52 12.32 -15.07
C MET A 253 13.90 12.52 -13.60
N GLU A 254 15.12 13.02 -13.32
CA GLU A 254 15.56 13.37 -11.96
C GLU A 254 14.64 14.44 -11.33
N THR A 255 14.26 15.45 -12.11
CA THR A 255 13.31 16.47 -11.65
C THR A 255 11.94 15.86 -11.32
N ALA A 256 11.46 14.96 -12.16
CA ALA A 256 10.17 14.30 -11.94
C ALA A 256 10.17 13.37 -10.71
N VAL A 257 11.21 12.55 -10.53
CA VAL A 257 11.28 11.63 -9.39
C VAL A 257 11.59 12.35 -8.07
N ASN A 258 12.32 13.47 -8.10
CA ASN A 258 12.62 14.26 -6.91
C ASN A 258 11.37 14.95 -6.31
N ARG A 259 10.28 15.05 -7.05
CA ARG A 259 8.98 15.48 -6.50
C ARG A 259 8.46 14.54 -5.42
N LEU A 260 8.88 13.28 -5.43
CA LEU A 260 8.49 12.29 -4.43
C LEU A 260 9.27 12.42 -3.11
N VAL A 261 10.28 13.29 -3.04
CA VAL A 261 10.99 13.60 -1.78
C VAL A 261 10.05 14.32 -0.82
N GLY A 262 9.98 13.84 0.42
CA GLY A 262 9.05 14.33 1.44
C GLY A 262 7.73 13.56 1.51
N VAL A 263 7.38 12.76 0.50
CA VAL A 263 6.17 11.94 0.48
C VAL A 263 6.35 10.72 1.40
N PRO A 264 5.33 10.32 2.18
CA PRO A 264 5.41 9.11 3.00
C PRO A 264 5.72 7.85 2.19
N VAL A 265 6.66 7.04 2.66
CA VAL A 265 7.10 5.82 1.97
C VAL A 265 5.96 4.85 1.71
N ALA A 266 5.07 4.67 2.70
CA ALA A 266 3.93 3.78 2.58
C ALA A 266 2.89 4.29 1.56
N PHE A 267 2.71 5.62 1.44
CA PHE A 267 1.86 6.24 0.42
C PHE A 267 2.40 6.00 -0.99
N VAL A 268 3.72 6.18 -1.18
CA VAL A 268 4.37 5.84 -2.45
C VAL A 268 4.20 4.36 -2.78
N ALA A 269 4.30 3.47 -1.78
CA ALA A 269 4.10 2.03 -1.98
C ALA A 269 2.67 1.71 -2.41
N ARG A 270 1.67 2.32 -1.79
CA ARG A 270 0.25 2.13 -2.09
C ARG A 270 -0.12 2.65 -3.47
N HIS A 271 0.42 3.78 -3.88
CA HIS A 271 0.16 4.42 -5.17
C HIS A 271 1.27 4.20 -6.21
N SER A 272 2.16 3.21 -6.01
CA SER A 272 3.33 2.95 -6.87
C SER A 272 2.97 2.86 -8.35
N THR A 273 1.90 2.15 -8.70
CA THR A 273 1.44 2.01 -10.08
C THR A 273 1.07 3.34 -10.73
N ALA A 274 0.42 4.24 -9.99
CA ALA A 274 0.04 5.56 -10.51
C ALA A 274 1.29 6.42 -10.77
N PHE A 275 2.23 6.44 -9.83
CA PHE A 275 3.50 7.15 -10.00
C PHE A 275 4.36 6.56 -11.13
N GLU A 276 4.44 5.23 -11.25
CA GLU A 276 5.13 4.56 -12.33
C GLU A 276 4.56 4.96 -13.70
N GLN A 277 3.23 4.91 -13.84
CA GLN A 277 2.54 5.30 -15.09
C GLN A 277 2.77 6.77 -15.44
N GLN A 278 2.71 7.66 -14.46
CA GLN A 278 2.94 9.08 -14.66
C GLN A 278 4.38 9.38 -15.11
N LEU A 279 5.36 8.74 -14.48
CA LEU A 279 6.77 8.85 -14.87
C LEU A 279 7.02 8.26 -16.26
N GLN A 280 6.40 7.13 -16.60
CA GLN A 280 6.47 6.53 -17.94
C GLN A 280 5.93 7.47 -19.00
N ALA A 281 4.72 7.99 -18.79
CA ALA A 281 4.09 8.92 -19.73
C ALA A 281 4.96 10.17 -19.96
N GLY A 282 5.53 10.73 -18.91
CA GLY A 282 6.43 11.89 -19.01
C GLY A 282 7.67 11.66 -19.87
N VAL A 283 8.18 10.41 -19.91
CA VAL A 283 9.32 10.03 -20.75
C VAL A 283 8.88 9.70 -22.17
N ASP A 284 7.85 8.87 -22.32
CA ASP A 284 7.39 8.35 -23.63
C ASP A 284 6.77 9.45 -24.51
N ASP A 285 6.25 10.51 -23.90
CA ASP A 285 5.72 11.68 -24.61
C ASP A 285 6.77 12.54 -25.28
N ALA A 286 8.05 12.34 -25.00
CA ALA A 286 9.12 13.09 -25.63
C ALA A 286 9.18 12.83 -27.14
N PRO A 287 9.33 13.87 -28.00
CA PRO A 287 9.27 13.73 -29.45
C PRO A 287 10.27 12.73 -30.05
N ASP A 288 11.47 12.67 -29.48
CA ASP A 288 12.54 11.74 -29.90
C ASP A 288 12.16 10.30 -29.56
N PHE A 289 11.55 10.07 -28.40
CA PHE A 289 11.14 8.75 -27.94
C PHE A 289 9.97 8.22 -28.81
N ARG A 290 9.01 9.08 -29.12
CA ARG A 290 7.92 8.73 -30.06
C ARG A 290 8.46 8.42 -31.45
N ARG A 291 9.41 9.22 -31.97
CA ARG A 291 10.02 9.02 -33.29
C ARG A 291 10.75 7.72 -33.41
N LEU A 292 11.45 7.30 -32.34
CA LEU A 292 12.20 6.04 -32.29
C LEU A 292 11.37 4.86 -31.79
N HIS A 293 10.07 5.06 -31.56
CA HIS A 293 9.18 4.03 -30.99
C HIS A 293 9.73 3.40 -29.72
N LEU A 294 10.27 4.24 -28.84
CA LEU A 294 10.76 3.82 -27.54
C LEU A 294 9.60 3.72 -26.56
N THR A 295 9.64 2.72 -25.72
CA THR A 295 8.72 2.51 -24.61
C THR A 295 9.50 2.36 -23.33
N THR A 296 9.09 3.11 -22.32
CA THR A 296 9.74 3.11 -21.02
C THR A 296 8.92 2.32 -20.03
N ARG A 297 9.57 1.47 -19.25
CA ARG A 297 9.01 0.84 -18.05
C ARG A 297 9.72 1.41 -16.85
N VAL A 298 8.96 1.99 -15.95
CA VAL A 298 9.46 2.47 -14.68
C VAL A 298 9.06 1.51 -13.58
N THR A 299 9.96 1.27 -12.63
CA THR A 299 9.70 0.48 -11.42
C THR A 299 10.22 1.27 -10.23
N ILE A 300 9.36 1.48 -9.24
CA ILE A 300 9.69 2.20 -8.02
C ILE A 300 9.86 1.17 -6.88
N LEU A 301 10.95 1.28 -6.15
CA LEU A 301 11.21 0.54 -4.90
C LEU A 301 11.10 1.54 -3.75
N PRO A 302 9.94 1.62 -3.07
CA PRO A 302 9.69 2.60 -2.03
C PRO A 302 10.55 2.34 -0.80
N ALA A 303 11.29 3.35 -0.37
CA ALA A 303 12.10 3.35 0.85
C ALA A 303 12.44 4.81 1.23
N GLU A 304 13.04 5.06 2.40
CA GLU A 304 13.58 6.40 2.72
C GLU A 304 14.66 6.82 1.69
N ARG A 305 15.46 5.86 1.23
CA ARG A 305 16.30 5.97 0.06
C ARG A 305 15.64 5.20 -1.08
N MET A 306 14.76 5.87 -1.77
CA MET A 306 13.96 5.29 -2.84
C MET A 306 14.82 4.98 -4.07
N VAL A 307 14.60 3.83 -4.70
CA VAL A 307 15.26 3.49 -5.96
C VAL A 307 14.22 3.50 -7.08
N VAL A 308 14.49 4.26 -8.13
CA VAL A 308 13.67 4.29 -9.35
C VAL A 308 14.48 3.71 -10.50
N MET A 309 13.99 2.62 -11.06
CA MET A 309 14.59 1.96 -12.21
C MET A 309 13.76 2.24 -13.46
N SER A 310 14.36 2.87 -14.45
CA SER A 310 13.76 3.13 -15.74
C SER A 310 14.46 2.28 -16.80
N ARG A 311 13.68 1.48 -17.53
CA ARG A 311 14.16 0.70 -18.67
C ARG A 311 13.41 1.15 -19.92
N THR A 312 14.18 1.65 -20.90
CA THR A 312 13.64 2.19 -22.15
C THR A 312 14.12 1.36 -23.31
N ASP A 313 13.21 0.67 -24.00
CA ASP A 313 13.53 -0.23 -25.10
C ASP A 313 12.63 0.02 -26.32
N THR A 314 13.06 -0.44 -27.49
CA THR A 314 12.25 -0.50 -28.70
C THR A 314 12.22 -1.89 -29.30
N THR A 315 11.11 -2.26 -29.92
CA THR A 315 10.96 -3.52 -30.65
C THR A 315 11.37 -3.43 -32.11
N ARG A 316 11.65 -2.20 -32.61
CA ARG A 316 11.93 -1.94 -34.03
C ARG A 316 13.41 -1.87 -34.36
N TYR A 317 14.20 -1.34 -33.44
CA TYR A 317 15.60 -1.05 -33.71
C TYR A 317 16.47 -1.61 -32.58
N ARG A 318 17.73 -1.89 -32.93
CA ARG A 318 18.75 -2.26 -31.95
C ARG A 318 20.01 -1.46 -32.26
N LEU A 319 20.33 -0.51 -31.40
CA LEU A 319 21.53 0.29 -31.48
C LEU A 319 22.43 -0.07 -30.30
N ARG A 320 23.69 -0.41 -30.56
CA ARG A 320 24.67 -0.71 -29.52
C ARG A 320 25.96 0.01 -29.83
N LEU A 321 26.52 0.66 -28.82
CA LEU A 321 27.85 1.22 -28.86
C LEU A 321 28.71 0.44 -27.87
N THR A 322 29.75 -0.22 -28.37
CA THR A 322 30.70 -0.97 -27.54
C THR A 322 32.11 -0.54 -27.87
N GLY A 323 32.93 -0.39 -26.84
CA GLY A 323 34.38 -0.23 -26.99
C GLY A 323 35.07 -1.42 -26.37
N TRP A 324 36.19 -1.87 -26.92
CA TRP A 324 36.97 -2.94 -26.32
C TRP A 324 38.44 -2.72 -26.42
N LEU A 325 39.16 -3.33 -25.49
CA LEU A 325 40.60 -3.39 -25.39
C LEU A 325 41.00 -4.86 -25.39
N ASP A 326 41.84 -5.24 -26.35
CA ASP A 326 42.43 -6.56 -26.44
C ASP A 326 43.79 -6.60 -25.70
N ILE A 327 43.96 -7.62 -24.84
CA ILE A 327 45.14 -7.76 -23.99
C ILE A 327 45.82 -9.10 -24.30
N GLY A 328 47.06 -9.08 -24.72
CA GLY A 328 47.87 -10.27 -24.96
C GLY A 328 47.67 -10.92 -26.32
N HIS A 329 47.08 -10.23 -27.30
CA HIS A 329 46.93 -10.72 -28.66
C HIS A 329 48.22 -10.67 -29.44
N ALA A 330 48.77 -11.82 -29.93
CA ALA A 330 50.09 -11.90 -30.54
C ALA A 330 50.21 -11.17 -31.90
N ALA A 331 49.10 -10.99 -32.61
CA ALA A 331 49.06 -10.22 -33.86
C ALA A 331 49.47 -8.77 -33.70
N GLU A 332 49.27 -8.20 -32.53
CA GLU A 332 49.65 -6.82 -32.20
C GLU A 332 51.19 -6.61 -32.10
N HIS A 333 51.92 -7.70 -31.76
CA HIS A 333 53.36 -7.63 -31.59
C HIS A 333 54.10 -7.74 -32.92
N ARG A 334 53.50 -8.22 -33.99
CA ARG A 334 54.13 -8.40 -35.30
C ARG A 334 54.13 -7.19 -36.21
N THR A 335 53.16 -6.30 -36.02
CA THR A 335 52.99 -5.14 -36.93
C THR A 335 53.47 -3.82 -36.32
N GLY A 336 53.89 -3.78 -35.05
CA GLY A 336 54.30 -2.57 -34.36
C GLY A 336 53.20 -1.52 -34.17
N GLU A 337 51.98 -1.81 -34.60
CA GLU A 337 50.81 -0.97 -34.47
C GLU A 337 50.07 -1.37 -33.19
N ARG A 338 50.09 -0.51 -32.17
CA ARG A 338 49.25 -0.62 -30.97
C ARG A 338 47.79 -0.35 -31.37
N ARG A 339 47.04 -1.39 -31.64
CA ARG A 339 45.58 -1.30 -31.89
C ARG A 339 44.80 -1.78 -30.68
N ASP A 340 45.08 -1.20 -29.55
CA ASP A 340 44.61 -1.71 -28.29
C ASP A 340 43.11 -1.35 -28.05
N LEU A 341 42.64 -0.21 -28.56
CA LEU A 341 41.29 0.25 -28.36
C LEU A 341 40.50 0.31 -29.66
N ARG A 342 39.34 -0.36 -29.68
CA ARG A 342 38.40 -0.32 -30.81
C ARG A 342 37.00 0.01 -30.31
N MET A 343 36.22 0.63 -31.18
CA MET A 343 34.81 0.96 -30.94
C MET A 343 33.97 0.34 -32.04
N ARG A 344 32.83 -0.18 -31.67
CA ARG A 344 31.81 -0.74 -32.60
C ARG A 344 30.48 -0.04 -32.39
N LEU A 345 29.93 0.46 -33.46
CA LEU A 345 28.54 0.85 -33.56
C LEU A 345 27.79 -0.25 -34.30
N HIS A 346 26.80 -0.85 -33.66
CA HIS A 346 25.86 -1.79 -34.23
C HIS A 346 24.53 -1.10 -34.41
N ALA A 347 23.95 -1.14 -35.61
CA ALA A 347 22.65 -0.59 -35.93
C ALA A 347 21.83 -1.68 -36.62
N GLY A 348 20.85 -2.24 -35.92
CA GLY A 348 19.96 -3.30 -36.38
C GLY A 348 18.54 -2.83 -36.53
N GLN A 349 17.84 -3.37 -37.52
CA GLN A 349 16.39 -3.27 -37.67
C GLN A 349 15.77 -4.64 -37.47
N MET A 350 14.83 -4.71 -36.55
CA MET A 350 14.06 -5.93 -36.29
C MET A 350 13.03 -6.12 -37.40
N MET A 351 13.18 -7.16 -38.17
CA MET A 351 12.23 -7.56 -39.23
C MET A 351 11.07 -8.38 -38.63
N SER A 352 11.36 -9.12 -37.57
CA SER A 352 10.38 -9.84 -36.76
C SER A 352 10.85 -9.91 -35.29
N ALA A 353 10.09 -10.55 -34.41
CA ALA A 353 10.51 -10.79 -33.03
C ALA A 353 11.78 -11.65 -32.90
N ARG A 354 12.19 -12.33 -34.00
CA ARG A 354 13.34 -13.26 -34.03
C ARG A 354 14.39 -12.87 -35.03
N ASP A 355 14.11 -11.98 -35.96
CA ASP A 355 14.95 -11.68 -37.12
C ASP A 355 15.43 -10.23 -37.07
N GLU A 356 16.74 -10.05 -37.21
CA GLU A 356 17.39 -8.73 -37.21
C GLU A 356 18.28 -8.63 -38.47
N LEU A 357 18.10 -7.54 -39.22
CA LEU A 357 19.03 -7.11 -40.23
C LEU A 357 19.85 -5.96 -39.68
N TYR A 358 21.17 -6.02 -39.75
CA TYR A 358 22.01 -5.03 -39.12
C TYR A 358 23.23 -4.61 -39.95
N VAL A 359 23.75 -3.46 -39.58
CA VAL A 359 25.07 -2.96 -40.04
C VAL A 359 25.92 -2.67 -38.82
N GLU A 360 27.18 -3.09 -38.87
CA GLU A 360 28.19 -2.77 -37.87
C GLU A 360 29.28 -1.92 -38.51
N THR A 361 29.81 -0.97 -37.75
CA THR A 361 31.04 -0.26 -38.12
C THR A 361 32.03 -0.31 -36.99
N ASP A 362 33.23 -0.76 -37.25
CA ASP A 362 34.35 -0.79 -36.31
C ASP A 362 35.27 0.41 -36.62
N ALA A 363 35.62 1.15 -35.59
CA ALA A 363 36.53 2.26 -35.65
C ALA A 363 37.67 2.07 -34.62
N ALA A 364 38.88 2.30 -35.03
CA ALA A 364 40.04 2.45 -34.12
C ALA A 364 40.34 3.95 -33.97
N PRO A 365 40.46 4.50 -32.76
CA PRO A 365 40.74 5.94 -32.58
C PRO A 365 42.06 6.41 -33.20
N GLU A 366 43.01 5.49 -33.35
CA GLU A 366 44.35 5.78 -33.90
C GLU A 366 44.41 5.59 -35.44
N ASP A 367 43.46 4.91 -36.03
CA ASP A 367 43.39 4.67 -37.48
C ASP A 367 42.03 5.11 -38.00
N VAL A 368 41.96 6.14 -38.85
CA VAL A 368 40.70 6.69 -39.41
C VAL A 368 39.95 5.69 -40.29
N ARG A 369 40.41 4.45 -40.38
CA ARG A 369 39.74 3.41 -41.16
C ARG A 369 38.54 2.88 -40.45
N LEU A 370 37.40 2.95 -41.15
CA LEU A 370 36.13 2.34 -40.75
C LEU A 370 35.97 0.99 -41.43
N ALA A 371 35.88 -0.06 -40.65
CA ALA A 371 35.51 -1.40 -41.18
C ALA A 371 33.99 -1.56 -41.08
N TRP A 372 33.37 -1.96 -42.20
CA TRP A 372 31.92 -2.12 -42.30
C TRP A 372 31.55 -3.59 -42.42
N ARG A 373 30.51 -4.01 -41.69
CA ARG A 373 29.91 -5.33 -41.77
C ARG A 373 28.42 -5.21 -41.91
N MET A 374 27.83 -6.07 -42.69
CA MET A 374 26.38 -6.26 -42.77
C MET A 374 26.07 -7.66 -42.27
N GLY A 375 24.95 -7.83 -41.57
CA GLY A 375 24.59 -9.14 -41.05
C GLY A 375 23.10 -9.33 -40.90
N TYR A 376 22.75 -10.62 -40.85
CA TYR A 376 21.41 -11.11 -40.54
C TYR A 376 21.52 -12.05 -39.35
N ALA A 377 20.83 -11.70 -38.27
CA ALA A 377 20.77 -12.53 -37.06
C ALA A 377 19.37 -13.09 -36.87
N ARG A 378 19.29 -14.36 -36.46
CA ARG A 378 18.03 -15.05 -36.16
C ARG A 378 18.11 -15.77 -34.83
N ALA A 379 17.15 -15.52 -33.95
CA ALA A 379 16.96 -16.29 -32.74
C ALA A 379 16.39 -17.69 -33.11
N LEU A 380 17.24 -18.70 -33.08
CA LEU A 380 16.90 -20.09 -33.38
C LEU A 380 16.16 -20.74 -32.20
N LEU A 381 16.63 -20.50 -30.99
CA LEU A 381 16.06 -20.93 -29.71
C LEU A 381 16.05 -19.74 -28.73
N PRO A 382 15.35 -19.84 -27.62
CA PRO A 382 15.30 -18.73 -26.63
C PRO A 382 16.66 -18.17 -26.15
N ARG A 383 17.72 -19.00 -26.26
CA ARG A 383 19.08 -18.64 -25.82
C ARG A 383 20.14 -18.83 -26.92
N LEU A 384 19.73 -19.20 -28.11
CA LEU A 384 20.64 -19.44 -29.22
C LEU A 384 20.28 -18.55 -30.40
N THR A 385 21.20 -17.71 -30.81
CA THR A 385 21.11 -16.89 -32.02
C THR A 385 22.14 -17.32 -33.05
N GLY A 386 21.69 -17.55 -34.26
CA GLY A 386 22.55 -17.73 -35.42
C GLY A 386 22.70 -16.40 -36.15
N ASP A 387 23.87 -16.19 -36.76
CA ASP A 387 24.25 -14.93 -37.37
C ASP A 387 25.04 -15.17 -38.66
N LEU A 388 24.61 -14.56 -39.75
CA LEU A 388 25.29 -14.56 -41.03
C LEU A 388 25.83 -13.18 -41.32
N ARG A 389 27.13 -13.03 -41.54
CA ARG A 389 27.81 -11.75 -41.68
C ARG A 389 28.57 -11.68 -42.99
N TYR A 390 28.59 -10.47 -43.54
CA TYR A 390 29.43 -10.09 -44.65
C TYR A 390 30.28 -8.88 -44.26
N ASP A 391 31.60 -9.08 -44.18
CA ASP A 391 32.56 -8.01 -44.01
C ASP A 391 32.78 -7.34 -45.36
N VAL A 392 32.31 -6.07 -45.46
CA VAL A 392 32.39 -5.29 -46.70
C VAL A 392 33.84 -4.85 -46.95
N SER A 393 34.62 -4.60 -45.92
CA SER A 393 35.98 -4.13 -46.01
C SER A 393 36.93 -5.21 -46.52
N ASP A 394 36.72 -6.45 -46.09
CA ASP A 394 37.58 -7.60 -46.46
C ASP A 394 36.94 -8.52 -47.51
N ALA A 395 35.70 -8.21 -47.94
CA ALA A 395 34.89 -9.00 -48.88
C ALA A 395 34.73 -10.49 -48.45
N ARG A 396 34.47 -10.74 -47.15
CA ARG A 396 34.42 -12.06 -46.53
C ARG A 396 33.07 -12.35 -45.87
N PHE A 397 32.69 -13.63 -45.97
CA PHE A 397 31.53 -14.14 -45.21
C PHE A 397 31.98 -14.85 -43.94
N SER A 398 31.23 -14.66 -42.87
CA SER A 398 31.34 -15.45 -41.65
C SER A 398 29.97 -15.91 -41.17
N VAL A 399 29.98 -17.05 -40.48
CA VAL A 399 28.82 -17.60 -39.78
C VAL A 399 29.14 -17.62 -38.30
N ALA A 400 28.25 -17.06 -37.47
CA ALA A 400 28.43 -17.07 -36.04
C ALA A 400 27.23 -17.66 -35.31
N GLY A 401 27.49 -18.20 -34.14
CA GLY A 401 26.48 -18.66 -33.19
C GLY A 401 26.76 -18.07 -31.83
N CYS A 402 25.71 -17.50 -31.20
CA CYS A 402 25.77 -16.97 -29.84
C CYS A 402 24.85 -17.78 -28.95
N TYR A 403 25.37 -18.37 -27.89
CA TYR A 403 24.60 -19.08 -26.87
C TYR A 403 24.68 -18.40 -25.51
N GLU A 404 23.55 -18.01 -25.00
CA GLU A 404 23.44 -17.41 -23.66
C GLU A 404 23.31 -18.50 -22.60
N ILE A 405 24.44 -18.87 -21.97
CA ILE A 405 24.49 -19.90 -20.93
C ILE A 405 23.68 -19.42 -19.71
N HIS A 406 23.87 -18.15 -19.33
CA HIS A 406 23.23 -17.46 -18.22
C HIS A 406 23.17 -15.96 -18.58
N PRO A 407 22.30 -15.13 -18.01
CA PRO A 407 22.26 -13.68 -18.28
C PRO A 407 23.60 -12.94 -18.15
N ARG A 408 24.56 -13.52 -17.42
CA ARG A 408 25.92 -12.98 -17.28
C ARG A 408 26.97 -13.70 -18.10
N TRP A 409 26.65 -14.83 -18.72
CA TRP A 409 27.60 -15.66 -19.46
C TRP A 409 27.12 -15.90 -20.88
N LEU A 410 27.95 -15.55 -21.86
CA LEU A 410 27.68 -15.74 -23.27
C LEU A 410 28.86 -16.49 -23.92
N LEU A 411 28.53 -17.49 -24.69
CA LEU A 411 29.47 -18.23 -25.55
C LEU A 411 29.19 -17.86 -26.99
N ARG A 412 30.20 -17.41 -27.72
CA ARG A 412 30.11 -17.12 -29.16
C ARG A 412 31.14 -17.93 -29.92
N TYR A 413 30.73 -18.43 -31.06
CA TYR A 413 31.57 -19.04 -32.05
C TYR A 413 31.38 -18.31 -33.36
N GLU A 414 32.49 -17.99 -34.07
CA GLU A 414 32.47 -17.41 -35.41
C GLU A 414 33.43 -18.18 -36.32
N GLN A 415 33.02 -18.44 -37.57
CA GLN A 415 33.83 -19.09 -38.58
C GLN A 415 33.76 -18.33 -39.89
N TRP A 416 34.92 -18.03 -40.48
CA TRP A 416 35.05 -17.42 -41.80
C TRP A 416 34.98 -18.49 -42.86
N THR A 417 34.14 -18.31 -43.87
CA THR A 417 33.86 -19.34 -44.90
C THR A 417 34.96 -19.49 -45.94
N ASP A 418 35.73 -18.44 -46.18
CA ASP A 418 36.83 -18.39 -47.17
C ASP A 418 38.12 -19.05 -46.67
N THR A 419 38.48 -18.80 -45.42
CA THR A 419 39.74 -19.30 -44.83
C THR A 419 39.55 -20.51 -43.93
N GLY A 420 38.31 -20.82 -43.53
CA GLY A 420 38.01 -21.80 -42.50
C GLY A 420 38.56 -21.44 -41.12
N ALA A 421 39.01 -20.20 -40.94
CA ALA A 421 39.44 -19.68 -39.66
C ALA A 421 38.23 -19.58 -38.69
N TRP A 422 38.48 -19.76 -37.44
CA TRP A 422 37.45 -19.73 -36.41
C TRP A 422 37.91 -18.96 -35.19
N GLU A 423 36.95 -18.40 -34.46
CA GLU A 423 37.15 -17.72 -33.18
C GLU A 423 36.09 -18.18 -32.16
N TRP A 424 36.51 -18.49 -30.96
CA TRP A 424 35.67 -18.70 -29.79
C TRP A 424 35.78 -17.52 -28.84
N GLU A 425 34.67 -17.10 -28.29
CA GLU A 425 34.59 -16.08 -27.26
C GLU A 425 33.73 -16.56 -26.10
N LEU A 426 34.28 -16.60 -24.88
CA LEU A 426 33.52 -16.79 -23.64
C LEU A 426 33.52 -15.48 -22.89
N ARG A 427 32.35 -14.85 -22.83
CA ARG A 427 32.14 -13.53 -22.21
C ARG A 427 31.46 -13.67 -20.88
N TYR A 428 31.99 -12.97 -19.88
CA TYR A 428 31.37 -12.76 -18.57
C TYR A 428 31.04 -11.27 -18.38
N LYS A 429 29.79 -10.96 -17.99
CA LYS A 429 29.27 -9.62 -17.75
C LYS A 429 29.09 -9.39 -16.25
N PRO A 430 30.12 -8.89 -15.51
CA PRO A 430 30.00 -8.57 -14.09
C PRO A 430 29.09 -7.38 -13.85
N HIS A 431 29.05 -6.42 -14.78
CA HIS A 431 28.26 -5.20 -14.71
C HIS A 431 27.65 -4.86 -16.07
N ASP A 432 26.54 -4.10 -16.10
CA ASP A 432 25.87 -3.76 -17.36
C ASP A 432 26.73 -2.92 -18.32
N PHE A 433 27.68 -2.17 -17.80
CA PHE A 433 28.61 -1.36 -18.59
C PHE A 433 29.96 -2.02 -18.86
N LEU A 434 30.18 -3.21 -18.32
CA LEU A 434 31.48 -3.87 -18.43
C LEU A 434 31.32 -5.37 -18.65
N SER A 435 32.06 -5.93 -19.62
CA SER A 435 32.25 -7.36 -19.80
C SER A 435 33.72 -7.69 -19.94
N ILE A 436 34.06 -8.90 -19.54
CA ILE A 436 35.40 -9.50 -19.74
C ILE A 436 35.19 -10.75 -20.60
N ALA A 437 35.96 -10.89 -21.65
CA ALA A 437 35.89 -12.04 -22.52
C ALA A 437 37.25 -12.71 -22.68
N GLY A 438 37.25 -14.04 -22.65
CA GLY A 438 38.36 -14.85 -23.11
C GLY A 438 38.12 -15.25 -24.57
N LEU A 439 39.08 -14.99 -25.41
CA LEU A 439 39.03 -15.33 -26.82
C LEU A 439 40.11 -16.35 -27.18
N ALA A 440 39.81 -17.19 -28.17
CA ALA A 440 40.73 -18.16 -28.70
C ALA A 440 40.48 -18.36 -30.20
N ASP A 441 41.53 -18.34 -30.98
CA ASP A 441 41.53 -18.76 -32.37
C ASP A 441 42.49 -19.95 -32.59
N ARG A 442 42.79 -20.26 -33.85
CA ARG A 442 43.68 -21.36 -34.19
C ARG A 442 45.12 -21.18 -33.71
N ASN A 443 45.55 -19.91 -33.53
CA ASN A 443 46.95 -19.56 -33.32
C ASN A 443 47.21 -18.91 -31.98
N ASP A 444 46.17 -18.30 -31.34
CA ASP A 444 46.38 -17.45 -30.21
C ASP A 444 45.21 -17.49 -29.18
N ARG A 445 45.48 -16.96 -28.00
CA ARG A 445 44.48 -16.77 -26.92
C ARG A 445 44.74 -15.44 -26.26
N TRP A 446 43.66 -14.64 -26.06
CA TRP A 446 43.78 -13.30 -25.44
C TRP A 446 42.57 -12.98 -24.58
N LEU A 447 42.68 -11.93 -23.84
CA LEU A 447 41.59 -11.35 -23.06
C LEU A 447 41.08 -10.08 -23.74
N ARG A 448 39.80 -9.84 -23.64
CA ARG A 448 39.12 -8.64 -24.13
C ARG A 448 38.33 -8.02 -23.02
N LEU A 449 38.59 -6.74 -22.76
CA LEU A 449 37.76 -5.91 -21.86
C LEU A 449 36.79 -5.10 -22.72
N ILE A 450 35.48 -5.22 -22.45
CA ILE A 450 34.42 -4.63 -23.28
C ILE A 450 33.63 -3.64 -22.44
N GLY A 451 33.61 -2.35 -22.87
CA GLY A 451 32.72 -1.34 -22.37
C GLY A 451 31.43 -1.29 -23.18
N HIS A 452 30.31 -1.17 -22.53
CA HIS A 452 28.97 -0.98 -23.14
C HIS A 452 28.48 0.43 -22.81
N PHE A 453 28.18 1.26 -23.80
CA PHE A 453 27.85 2.65 -23.66
C PHE A 453 26.39 2.96 -23.95
#